data_38fe49f2d63e566b4711800faf421ef8
#
_entry.id   38fe49f2d63e566b4711800faf421ef8
#
_cell.length_a   1.000
_cell.length_b   1.000
_cell.length_c   1.000
_cell.angle_alpha   90.00
_cell.angle_beta   90.00
_cell.angle_gamma   90.00
#
_symmetry.space_group_name_H-M   'P 1'
#
loop_
_entity.id
_entity.type
_entity.pdbx_description
1 polymer ?
#
loop_
_entity_poly.entity_id
_entity_poly.type
_entity_poly.pdbx_seq_one_letter_code
_entity_poly.pdbx_strand_id
1 'polypeptide(L)'
;MSSHCSLLLRLWPGARLPGLLLVLAAAAMPAQALYKVVGADGKVTYTDRAPSNTEGKVTPLSPTGSAVAADPTELPLELRQVSTRYPVTLYVIADCLPCDSARTLLRERGIPYTERIVVSDEDANAVQRLTGSRDLPTMTIGSQHLRGFAADVWTGYLDSAGYPRESRLPAGYKYAAATPVTQRVEPARPAPEPAAPAPASPAGIRF
;
A
#
# COMPACT_ATOMS: atom_id res chain seq x y z
N MET A 1 56.94 12.49 34.17
CA MET A 1 57.47 11.17 34.59
C MET A 1 57.07 10.19 33.52
N SER A 2 58.08 9.72 32.85
CA SER A 2 58.15 8.81 31.72
C SER A 2 57.63 7.42 32.08
N SER A 3 57.00 6.75 31.14
CA SER A 3 57.18 5.31 30.96
C SER A 3 56.69 4.89 29.60
N HIS A 4 57.63 4.67 28.75
CA HIS A 4 57.56 3.90 27.52
C HIS A 4 57.17 2.47 27.84
N CYS A 5 56.32 1.84 27.02
CA CYS A 5 56.39 0.41 26.85
C CYS A 5 56.19 0.04 25.36
N SER A 6 57.28 -0.46 24.89
CA SER A 6 57.62 -0.80 23.51
C SER A 6 56.86 -2.03 22.98
N LEU A 7 56.66 -1.98 21.67
CA LEU A 7 56.78 -3.04 20.67
C LEU A 7 56.86 -4.50 21.14
N LEU A 8 56.02 -5.34 20.57
CA LEU A 8 56.45 -6.62 20.00
C LEU A 8 55.63 -6.96 18.75
N LEU A 9 56.24 -6.62 17.64
CA LEU A 9 55.93 -7.14 16.31
C LEU A 9 56.28 -8.64 16.32
N ARG A 10 55.32 -9.53 16.21
CA ARG A 10 55.60 -10.96 15.88
C ARG A 10 55.18 -11.16 14.42
N LEU A 11 56.21 -11.15 13.58
CA LEU A 11 56.19 -11.75 12.25
C LEU A 11 55.97 -13.26 12.37
N TRP A 12 54.95 -13.77 11.75
CA TRP A 12 54.81 -15.21 11.49
C TRP A 12 54.89 -15.42 10.00
N PRO A 13 55.93 -16.09 9.52
CA PRO A 13 56.04 -16.44 8.10
C PRO A 13 55.39 -17.80 7.84
N GLY A 14 54.54 -17.87 6.81
CA GLY A 14 54.41 -19.10 6.05
C GLY A 14 53.24 -20.01 6.37
N ALA A 15 52.11 -19.78 5.71
CA ALA A 15 51.27 -20.86 5.23
C ALA A 15 50.63 -20.44 3.89
N ARG A 16 51.31 -20.83 2.81
CA ARG A 16 50.74 -20.85 1.45
C ARG A 16 49.72 -21.98 1.42
N LEU A 17 48.44 -21.66 1.37
CA LEU A 17 47.40 -22.61 0.96
C LEU A 17 46.88 -22.13 -0.39
N PRO A 18 47.05 -22.91 -1.46
CA PRO A 18 46.49 -22.64 -2.76
C PRO A 18 45.02 -23.03 -2.79
N GLY A 19 44.20 -22.12 -3.32
CA GLY A 19 43.06 -22.49 -4.11
C GLY A 19 41.90 -23.15 -3.39
N LEU A 20 40.90 -22.33 -3.02
CA LEU A 20 39.50 -22.70 -3.20
C LEU A 20 38.70 -21.42 -3.52
N LEU A 21 38.73 -21.02 -4.78
CA LEU A 21 37.82 -20.07 -5.37
C LEU A 21 36.42 -20.72 -5.40
N LEU A 22 35.70 -20.63 -4.30
CA LEU A 22 34.30 -21.00 -4.26
C LEU A 22 33.52 -19.87 -4.96
N VAL A 23 33.31 -20.04 -6.26
CA VAL A 23 32.40 -19.19 -7.05
C VAL A 23 31.00 -19.43 -6.52
N LEU A 24 30.55 -18.56 -5.63
CA LEU A 24 29.17 -18.48 -5.19
C LEU A 24 28.38 -17.85 -6.34
N ALA A 25 27.93 -18.68 -7.28
CA ALA A 25 26.96 -18.29 -8.29
C ALA A 25 25.63 -17.99 -7.56
N ALA A 26 25.43 -16.73 -7.20
CA ALA A 26 24.14 -16.23 -6.75
C ALA A 26 23.15 -16.45 -7.91
N ALA A 27 22.32 -17.46 -7.80
CA ALA A 27 21.18 -17.66 -8.67
C ALA A 27 20.22 -16.47 -8.45
N ALA A 28 20.31 -15.47 -9.32
CA ALA A 28 19.32 -14.40 -9.40
C ALA A 28 18.01 -15.05 -9.86
N MET A 29 17.12 -15.35 -8.91
CA MET A 29 15.75 -15.77 -9.23
C MET A 29 15.05 -14.57 -9.89
N PRO A 30 14.51 -14.72 -11.12
CA PRO A 30 13.75 -13.66 -11.74
C PRO A 30 12.51 -13.39 -10.87
N ALA A 31 12.33 -12.14 -10.44
CA ALA A 31 11.11 -11.70 -9.80
C ALA A 31 9.98 -11.81 -10.83
N GLN A 32 9.04 -12.72 -10.61
CA GLN A 32 7.89 -12.91 -11.50
C GLN A 32 6.86 -11.84 -11.17
N ALA A 33 6.58 -10.96 -12.11
CA ALA A 33 5.52 -9.97 -12.01
C ALA A 33 4.22 -10.60 -12.54
N LEU A 34 3.15 -10.58 -11.74
CA LEU A 34 1.83 -11.06 -12.15
C LEU A 34 1.03 -9.88 -12.72
N TYR A 35 0.51 -10.05 -13.92
CA TYR A 35 -0.32 -9.05 -14.59
C TYR A 35 -1.75 -9.54 -14.74
N LYS A 36 -2.71 -8.67 -14.46
CA LYS A 36 -4.13 -8.87 -14.77
C LYS A 36 -4.44 -8.15 -16.08
N VAL A 37 -4.85 -8.88 -17.10
CA VAL A 37 -5.26 -8.36 -18.40
C VAL A 37 -6.77 -8.48 -18.51
N VAL A 38 -7.45 -7.36 -18.78
CA VAL A 38 -8.88 -7.33 -19.06
C VAL A 38 -9.05 -7.08 -20.55
N GLY A 39 -9.48 -8.09 -21.29
CA GLY A 39 -9.74 -7.97 -22.72
C GLY A 39 -10.92 -7.04 -23.03
N ALA A 40 -11.04 -6.61 -24.30
CA ALA A 40 -12.16 -5.78 -24.75
C ALA A 40 -13.53 -6.48 -24.60
N ASP A 41 -13.52 -7.81 -24.52
CA ASP A 41 -14.67 -8.68 -24.23
C ASP A 41 -15.01 -8.80 -22.73
N GLY A 42 -14.28 -8.10 -21.86
CA GLY A 42 -14.43 -8.16 -20.40
C GLY A 42 -13.81 -9.40 -19.75
N LYS A 43 -13.19 -10.30 -20.54
CA LYS A 43 -12.54 -11.50 -20.01
C LYS A 43 -11.27 -11.16 -19.26
N VAL A 44 -11.12 -11.67 -18.04
CA VAL A 44 -9.96 -11.46 -17.19
C VAL A 44 -8.98 -12.63 -17.35
N THR A 45 -7.74 -12.33 -17.69
CA THR A 45 -6.64 -13.31 -17.78
C THR A 45 -5.48 -12.84 -16.92
N TYR A 46 -4.86 -13.77 -16.19
CA TYR A 46 -3.65 -13.52 -15.40
C TYR A 46 -2.44 -14.09 -16.14
N THR A 47 -1.37 -13.29 -16.26
CA THR A 47 -0.14 -13.68 -16.95
C THR A 47 1.08 -13.17 -16.19
N ASP A 48 2.17 -13.90 -16.24
CA ASP A 48 3.49 -13.55 -15.69
C ASP A 48 4.36 -12.75 -16.67
N ARG A 49 3.89 -12.60 -17.92
CA ARG A 49 4.56 -11.79 -18.95
C ARG A 49 3.73 -10.58 -19.30
N ALA A 50 4.38 -9.42 -19.38
CA ALA A 50 3.74 -8.23 -19.92
C ALA A 50 3.34 -8.47 -21.38
N PRO A 51 2.05 -8.40 -21.73
CA PRO A 51 1.61 -8.60 -23.11
C PRO A 51 2.10 -7.43 -23.98
N SER A 52 2.79 -7.73 -25.06
CA SER A 52 3.38 -6.76 -25.97
C SER A 52 2.40 -6.10 -26.94
N ASN A 53 1.18 -6.64 -27.09
CA ASN A 53 0.18 -6.14 -28.05
C ASN A 53 -1.23 -6.46 -27.53
N THR A 54 -1.73 -5.74 -26.55
CA THR A 54 -3.09 -5.97 -26.09
C THR A 54 -3.89 -4.68 -26.11
N GLU A 55 -4.98 -4.64 -26.87
CA GLU A 55 -6.02 -3.61 -26.81
C GLU A 55 -6.87 -3.74 -25.53
N GLY A 56 -6.25 -4.10 -24.41
CA GLY A 56 -6.90 -4.31 -23.12
C GLY A 56 -6.19 -3.54 -22.01
N LYS A 57 -6.93 -3.21 -20.94
CA LYS A 57 -6.37 -2.55 -19.76
C LYS A 57 -5.51 -3.55 -18.98
N VAL A 58 -4.19 -3.35 -19.03
CA VAL A 58 -3.23 -4.14 -18.25
C VAL A 58 -3.02 -3.48 -16.89
N THR A 59 -3.31 -4.18 -15.81
CA THR A 59 -3.08 -3.69 -14.45
C THR A 59 -2.05 -4.58 -13.77
N PRO A 60 -0.87 -4.05 -13.39
CA PRO A 60 0.07 -4.81 -12.56
C PRO A 60 -0.53 -5.05 -11.18
N LEU A 61 -0.41 -6.27 -10.67
CA LEU A 61 -0.83 -6.63 -9.34
C LEU A 61 0.35 -6.56 -8.38
N SER A 62 0.12 -5.99 -7.21
CA SER A 62 1.04 -6.07 -6.08
C SER A 62 1.21 -7.54 -5.65
N PRO A 63 2.35 -7.96 -5.07
CA PRO A 63 2.53 -9.32 -4.54
C PRO A 63 1.46 -9.75 -3.54
N THR A 64 0.72 -8.80 -2.98
CA THR A 64 -0.41 -9.03 -2.05
C THR A 64 -1.77 -9.07 -2.73
N GLY A 65 -1.84 -9.04 -4.09
CA GLY A 65 -3.09 -9.13 -4.85
C GLY A 65 -4.00 -7.90 -4.76
N SER A 66 -3.59 -6.84 -4.09
CA SER A 66 -4.35 -5.59 -4.04
C SER A 66 -4.12 -4.78 -5.31
N ALA A 67 -5.20 -4.37 -5.97
CA ALA A 67 -5.12 -3.35 -7.04
C ALA A 67 -4.49 -2.09 -6.45
N VAL A 68 -3.40 -1.63 -7.04
CA VAL A 68 -2.74 -0.39 -6.63
C VAL A 68 -3.74 0.74 -6.90
N ALA A 69 -4.28 1.31 -5.83
CA ALA A 69 -5.13 2.50 -5.91
C ALA A 69 -4.29 3.66 -6.43
N ALA A 70 -4.72 4.26 -7.52
CA ALA A 70 -4.01 5.23 -8.36
C ALA A 70 -2.87 4.59 -9.16
N ASP A 71 -2.98 4.66 -10.49
CA ASP A 71 -1.98 4.13 -11.42
C ASP A 71 -0.63 4.80 -11.14
N PRO A 72 0.38 4.06 -10.60
CA PRO A 72 1.68 4.67 -10.28
C PRO A 72 2.42 5.15 -11.52
N THR A 73 1.91 4.84 -12.71
CA THR A 73 2.43 5.33 -14.01
C THR A 73 2.14 6.81 -14.22
N GLU A 74 1.14 7.38 -13.56
CA GLU A 74 0.78 8.81 -13.71
C GLU A 74 1.58 9.74 -12.80
N LEU A 75 2.33 9.21 -11.83
CA LEU A 75 3.17 10.02 -10.95
C LEU A 75 4.54 10.32 -11.58
N PRO A 76 5.09 11.54 -11.39
CA PRO A 76 6.48 11.83 -11.72
C PRO A 76 7.43 10.80 -11.10
N LEU A 77 8.52 10.48 -11.80
CA LEU A 77 9.44 9.41 -11.40
C LEU A 77 9.93 9.56 -9.96
N GLU A 78 10.30 10.78 -9.56
CA GLU A 78 10.78 11.09 -8.20
C GLU A 78 9.72 10.77 -7.15
N LEU A 79 8.47 11.23 -7.39
CA LEU A 79 7.36 11.02 -6.47
C LEU A 79 6.95 9.54 -6.40
N ARG A 80 7.05 8.83 -7.51
CA ARG A 80 6.80 7.39 -7.59
C ARG A 80 7.83 6.60 -6.77
N GLN A 81 9.11 6.95 -6.89
CA GLN A 81 10.18 6.28 -6.14
C GLN A 81 10.00 6.45 -4.64
N VAL A 82 9.73 7.69 -4.18
CA VAL A 82 9.56 7.95 -2.75
C VAL A 82 8.28 7.31 -2.22
N SER A 83 7.16 7.36 -2.94
CA SER A 83 5.89 6.76 -2.51
C SER A 83 5.93 5.22 -2.49
N THR A 84 6.76 4.61 -3.34
CA THR A 84 6.99 3.16 -3.30
C THR A 84 7.84 2.77 -2.10
N ARG A 85 8.88 3.56 -1.79
CA ARG A 85 9.80 3.27 -0.69
C ARG A 85 9.21 3.60 0.68
N TYR A 86 8.46 4.68 0.77
CA TYR A 86 7.85 5.21 1.98
C TYR A 86 6.36 5.51 1.74
N PRO A 87 5.51 4.50 1.56
CA PRO A 87 4.10 4.72 1.31
C PRO A 87 3.46 5.45 2.48
N VAL A 88 2.56 6.39 2.15
CA VAL A 88 1.81 7.18 3.14
C VAL A 88 0.40 6.64 3.25
N THR A 89 -0.01 6.32 4.47
CA THR A 89 -1.39 5.95 4.79
C THR A 89 -1.92 6.86 5.88
N LEU A 90 -3.10 7.40 5.68
CA LEU A 90 -3.80 8.27 6.62
C LEU A 90 -5.00 7.51 7.19
N TYR A 91 -5.02 7.34 8.52
CA TYR A 91 -6.14 6.75 9.26
C TYR A 91 -6.99 7.86 9.87
N VAL A 92 -8.28 7.86 9.60
CA VAL A 92 -9.22 8.92 9.98
C VAL A 92 -10.55 8.35 10.44
N ILE A 93 -11.37 9.20 11.08
CA ILE A 93 -12.80 8.96 11.28
C ILE A 93 -13.61 10.02 10.56
N ALA A 94 -14.91 9.83 10.47
CA ALA A 94 -15.84 10.84 10.02
C ALA A 94 -15.90 12.03 11.02
N ASP A 95 -16.30 13.21 10.54
CA ASP A 95 -16.56 14.41 11.36
C ASP A 95 -15.41 14.79 12.31
N CYS A 96 -14.19 14.82 11.78
CA CYS A 96 -12.97 15.02 12.56
C CYS A 96 -12.16 16.20 12.02
N LEU A 97 -12.20 17.35 12.67
CA LEU A 97 -11.47 18.56 12.27
C LEU A 97 -9.94 18.34 12.14
N PRO A 98 -9.24 17.65 13.08
CA PRO A 98 -7.84 17.36 12.90
C PRO A 98 -7.56 16.47 11.70
N CYS A 99 -8.49 15.57 11.34
CA CYS A 99 -8.38 14.72 10.15
C CYS A 99 -8.48 15.56 8.87
N ASP A 100 -9.35 16.57 8.84
CA ASP A 100 -9.47 17.47 7.70
C ASP A 100 -8.21 18.34 7.53
N SER A 101 -7.64 18.80 8.63
CA SER A 101 -6.36 19.51 8.62
C SER A 101 -5.24 18.63 8.09
N ALA A 102 -5.22 17.35 8.47
CA ALA A 102 -4.27 16.37 7.97
C ALA A 102 -4.43 16.13 6.46
N ARG A 103 -5.67 15.99 5.98
CA ARG A 103 -5.95 15.87 4.53
C ARG A 103 -5.47 17.10 3.77
N THR A 104 -5.75 18.28 4.31
CA THR A 104 -5.36 19.55 3.70
C THR A 104 -3.85 19.64 3.57
N LEU A 105 -3.09 19.37 4.63
CA LEU A 105 -1.62 19.35 4.60
C LEU A 105 -1.08 18.42 3.51
N LEU A 106 -1.58 17.19 3.45
CA LEU A 106 -1.10 16.19 2.48
C LEU A 106 -1.45 16.58 1.04
N ARG A 107 -2.64 17.14 0.82
CA ARG A 107 -3.08 17.58 -0.51
C ARG A 107 -2.35 18.82 -0.99
N GLU A 108 -2.15 19.82 -0.15
CA GLU A 108 -1.39 21.04 -0.48
C GLU A 108 0.05 20.69 -0.85
N ARG A 109 0.69 19.77 -0.13
CA ARG A 109 2.01 19.29 -0.46
C ARG A 109 2.06 18.33 -1.65
N GLY A 110 0.90 17.88 -2.16
CA GLY A 110 0.84 16.92 -3.25
C GLY A 110 1.43 15.56 -2.88
N ILE A 111 1.16 15.10 -1.66
CA ILE A 111 1.60 13.77 -1.20
C ILE A 111 0.59 12.74 -1.68
N PRO A 112 0.97 11.73 -2.48
CA PRO A 112 0.10 10.61 -2.78
C PRO A 112 -0.06 9.74 -1.53
N TYR A 113 -1.28 9.57 -1.05
CA TYR A 113 -1.57 8.78 0.15
C TYR A 113 -2.80 7.92 -0.03
N THR A 114 -2.87 6.85 0.74
CA THR A 114 -4.06 6.01 0.88
C THR A 114 -4.82 6.43 2.13
N GLU A 115 -6.12 6.66 2.01
CA GLU A 115 -6.96 7.01 3.13
C GLU A 115 -7.73 5.79 3.63
N ARG A 116 -7.64 5.54 4.93
CA ARG A 116 -8.36 4.47 5.64
C ARG A 116 -9.29 5.08 6.67
N ILE A 117 -10.58 4.79 6.55
CA ILE A 117 -11.59 5.30 7.47
C ILE A 117 -11.93 4.24 8.52
N VAL A 118 -11.92 4.67 9.77
CA VAL A 118 -12.34 3.86 10.91
C VAL A 118 -13.83 4.06 11.09
N VAL A 119 -14.62 3.01 10.87
CA VAL A 119 -16.09 3.05 10.95
C VAL A 119 -16.64 2.10 12.00
N SER A 120 -15.78 1.30 12.64
CA SER A 120 -16.18 0.31 13.64
C SER A 120 -15.10 0.10 14.71
N ASP A 121 -15.46 -0.51 15.83
CA ASP A 121 -14.50 -0.90 16.88
C ASP A 121 -13.47 -1.91 16.35
N GLU A 122 -13.85 -2.75 15.40
CA GLU A 122 -12.92 -3.67 14.74
C GLU A 122 -11.85 -2.91 13.97
N ASP A 123 -12.22 -1.86 13.23
CA ASP A 123 -11.29 -0.97 12.55
C ASP A 123 -10.37 -0.27 13.55
N ALA A 124 -10.91 0.25 14.66
CA ALA A 124 -10.13 0.89 15.72
C ALA A 124 -9.13 -0.08 16.36
N ASN A 125 -9.54 -1.32 16.58
CA ASN A 125 -8.65 -2.38 17.07
C ASN A 125 -7.58 -2.74 16.03
N ALA A 126 -7.91 -2.75 14.75
CA ALA A 126 -6.96 -2.98 13.68
C ALA A 126 -5.92 -1.86 13.62
N VAL A 127 -6.34 -0.58 13.68
CA VAL A 127 -5.43 0.57 13.77
C VAL A 127 -4.53 0.46 15.00
N GLN A 128 -5.07 0.11 16.17
CA GLN A 128 -4.28 -0.07 17.38
C GLN A 128 -3.22 -1.17 17.23
N ARG A 129 -3.54 -2.28 16.58
CA ARG A 129 -2.54 -3.35 16.31
C ARG A 129 -1.45 -2.88 15.36
N LEU A 130 -1.81 -2.08 14.36
CA LEU A 130 -0.89 -1.59 13.33
C LEU A 130 0.02 -0.46 13.83
N THR A 131 -0.53 0.47 14.61
CA THR A 131 0.15 1.73 14.97
C THR A 131 0.51 1.83 16.45
N GLY A 132 0.01 0.90 17.26
CA GLY A 132 0.20 0.90 18.72
C GLY A 132 -0.71 1.89 19.45
N SER A 133 -1.63 2.59 18.76
CA SER A 133 -2.58 3.55 19.36
C SER A 133 -3.91 3.56 18.63
N ARG A 134 -4.94 4.09 19.28
CA ARG A 134 -6.26 4.42 18.70
C ARG A 134 -6.41 5.89 18.38
N ASP A 135 -5.36 6.69 18.61
CA ASP A 135 -5.41 8.13 18.35
C ASP A 135 -5.59 8.41 16.86
N LEU A 136 -6.54 9.29 16.52
CA LEU A 136 -6.82 9.69 15.15
C LEU A 136 -6.82 11.22 15.05
N PRO A 137 -6.37 11.77 13.92
CA PRO A 137 -5.78 11.03 12.81
C PRO A 137 -4.43 10.43 13.15
N THR A 138 -4.12 9.29 12.55
CA THR A 138 -2.78 8.72 12.56
C THR A 138 -2.29 8.62 11.12
N MET A 139 -1.05 9.04 10.86
CA MET A 139 -0.38 8.87 9.58
C MET A 139 0.74 7.84 9.71
N THR A 140 0.88 6.97 8.71
CA THR A 140 2.06 6.12 8.58
C THR A 140 2.87 6.55 7.36
N ILE A 141 4.20 6.56 7.48
CA ILE A 141 5.16 6.81 6.41
C ILE A 141 6.13 5.63 6.41
N GLY A 142 5.95 4.71 5.47
CA GLY A 142 6.64 3.42 5.53
C GLY A 142 6.35 2.70 6.86
N SER A 143 7.38 2.50 7.68
CA SER A 143 7.26 1.86 9.01
C SER A 143 7.07 2.85 10.17
N GLN A 144 7.10 4.17 9.91
CA GLN A 144 6.92 5.18 10.96
C GLN A 144 5.44 5.46 11.18
N HIS A 145 5.04 5.61 12.45
CA HIS A 145 3.65 5.87 12.85
C HIS A 145 3.58 7.20 13.60
N LEU A 146 2.84 8.16 13.07
CA LEU A 146 2.67 9.50 13.60
C LEU A 146 1.25 9.65 14.14
N ARG A 147 1.11 9.71 15.45
CA ARG A 147 -0.16 9.74 16.17
C ARG A 147 -0.62 11.17 16.38
N GLY A 148 -1.91 11.41 16.20
CA GLY A 148 -2.46 12.75 16.27
C GLY A 148 -1.93 13.66 15.17
N PHE A 149 -2.59 14.79 14.94
CA PHE A 149 -2.16 15.76 13.93
C PHE A 149 -1.23 16.81 14.55
N ALA A 150 -0.01 16.88 14.08
CA ALA A 150 0.96 17.92 14.39
C ALA A 150 1.69 18.29 13.08
N ALA A 151 1.30 19.42 12.48
CA ALA A 151 1.74 19.81 11.12
C ALA A 151 3.25 19.85 10.97
N ASP A 152 3.96 20.44 11.96
CA ASP A 152 5.42 20.57 11.91
C ASP A 152 6.12 19.20 11.99
N VAL A 153 5.62 18.32 12.86
CA VAL A 153 6.14 16.95 13.01
C VAL A 153 5.93 16.18 11.73
N TRP A 154 4.71 16.20 11.19
CA TRP A 154 4.39 15.50 9.95
C TRP A 154 5.22 15.99 8.77
N THR A 155 5.38 17.32 8.67
CA THR A 155 6.23 17.96 7.64
C THR A 155 7.67 17.47 7.74
N GLY A 156 8.25 17.44 8.94
CA GLY A 156 9.62 16.96 9.16
C GLY A 156 9.83 15.50 8.77
N TYR A 157 8.86 14.63 9.07
CA TYR A 157 8.94 13.22 8.66
C TYR A 157 8.78 13.03 7.15
N LEU A 158 7.88 13.78 6.50
CA LEU A 158 7.73 13.77 5.04
C LEU A 158 9.02 14.25 4.35
N ASP A 159 9.63 15.33 4.86
CA ASP A 159 10.92 15.84 4.35
C ASP A 159 12.02 14.79 4.51
N SER A 160 12.10 14.14 5.66
CA SER A 160 13.09 13.09 5.94
C SER A 160 12.90 11.84 5.07
N ALA A 161 11.66 11.53 4.69
CA ALA A 161 11.35 10.45 3.76
C ALA A 161 11.70 10.81 2.29
N GLY A 162 11.96 12.09 2.00
CA GLY A 162 12.31 12.59 0.67
C GLY A 162 11.11 13.05 -0.16
N TYR A 163 9.95 13.29 0.48
CA TYR A 163 8.82 13.88 -0.22
C TYR A 163 9.07 15.36 -0.52
N PRO A 164 8.68 15.85 -1.71
CA PRO A 164 8.86 17.24 -2.07
C PRO A 164 8.03 18.18 -1.18
N ARG A 165 8.53 19.39 -0.95
CA ARG A 165 7.83 20.43 -0.17
C ARG A 165 6.69 21.07 -0.94
N GLU A 166 6.83 21.10 -2.27
CA GLU A 166 5.83 21.63 -3.19
C GLU A 166 5.18 20.49 -3.96
N SER A 167 3.90 20.66 -4.29
CA SER A 167 3.17 19.65 -5.05
C SER A 167 3.79 19.44 -6.43
N ARG A 168 4.11 18.18 -6.72
CA ARG A 168 4.55 17.69 -8.02
C ARG A 168 3.54 16.74 -8.66
N LEU A 169 2.33 16.70 -8.12
CA LEU A 169 1.27 15.89 -8.70
C LEU A 169 0.82 16.49 -10.03
N PRO A 170 0.51 15.65 -11.03
CA PRO A 170 -0.13 16.10 -12.25
C PRO A 170 -1.47 16.78 -11.97
N ALA A 171 -1.86 17.78 -12.75
CA ALA A 171 -3.12 18.50 -12.59
C ALA A 171 -4.37 17.61 -12.60
N GLY A 172 -4.28 16.44 -13.27
CA GLY A 172 -5.35 15.45 -13.34
C GLY A 172 -5.32 14.37 -12.24
N TYR A 173 -4.38 14.45 -11.29
CA TYR A 173 -4.25 13.43 -10.25
C TYR A 173 -5.51 13.34 -9.38
N LYS A 174 -6.00 12.12 -9.20
CA LYS A 174 -7.14 11.84 -8.34
C LYS A 174 -6.71 10.98 -7.16
N TYR A 175 -6.95 11.48 -5.96
CA TYR A 175 -6.76 10.69 -4.76
C TYR A 175 -7.73 9.51 -4.74
N ALA A 176 -7.27 8.36 -4.27
CA ALA A 176 -8.14 7.21 -4.09
C ALA A 176 -9.23 7.54 -3.06
N ALA A 177 -10.42 6.97 -3.27
CA ALA A 177 -11.48 7.08 -2.29
C ALA A 177 -11.05 6.42 -0.97
N ALA A 178 -11.50 7.00 0.16
CA ALA A 178 -11.29 6.43 1.47
C ALA A 178 -11.95 5.04 1.56
N THR A 179 -11.24 4.09 2.14
CA THR A 179 -11.73 2.72 2.29
C THR A 179 -11.68 2.32 3.77
N PRO A 180 -12.59 1.47 4.28
CA PRO A 180 -12.51 0.97 5.64
C PRO A 180 -11.16 0.31 5.93
N VAL A 181 -10.73 0.34 7.20
CA VAL A 181 -9.48 -0.30 7.62
C VAL A 181 -9.55 -1.80 7.45
N THR A 182 -10.65 -2.41 7.88
CA THR A 182 -10.95 -3.82 7.68
C THR A 182 -11.89 -3.99 6.50
N GLN A 183 -11.67 -5.03 5.70
CA GLN A 183 -12.64 -5.38 4.67
C GLN A 183 -13.83 -6.04 5.36
N ARG A 184 -14.94 -5.30 5.44
CA ARG A 184 -16.20 -5.92 5.85
C ARG A 184 -16.65 -6.84 4.71
N VAL A 185 -16.64 -8.14 4.96
CA VAL A 185 -17.38 -9.07 4.12
C VAL A 185 -18.85 -8.72 4.36
N GLU A 186 -19.45 -7.94 3.47
CA GLU A 186 -20.89 -7.72 3.49
C GLU A 186 -21.53 -9.11 3.39
N PRO A 187 -22.34 -9.54 4.37
CA PRO A 187 -23.04 -10.82 4.25
C PRO A 187 -23.77 -10.81 2.91
N ALA A 188 -23.53 -11.81 2.08
CA ALA A 188 -24.23 -11.94 0.82
C ALA A 188 -25.71 -11.70 1.10
N ARG A 189 -26.29 -10.65 0.46
CA ARG A 189 -27.71 -10.33 0.59
C ARG A 189 -28.45 -11.66 0.37
N PRO A 190 -29.31 -12.10 1.33
CA PRO A 190 -30.06 -13.33 1.14
C PRO A 190 -30.68 -13.31 -0.26
N ALA A 191 -30.45 -14.37 -1.02
CA ALA A 191 -31.09 -14.49 -2.31
C ALA A 191 -32.58 -14.24 -2.11
N PRO A 192 -33.27 -13.49 -3.01
CA PRO A 192 -34.70 -13.29 -2.89
C PRO A 192 -35.35 -14.65 -2.70
N GLU A 193 -36.05 -14.79 -1.58
CA GLU A 193 -36.80 -16.00 -1.30
C GLU A 193 -37.71 -16.30 -2.49
N PRO A 194 -37.67 -17.52 -3.06
CA PRO A 194 -38.51 -17.83 -4.21
C PRO A 194 -39.93 -17.41 -3.90
N ALA A 195 -40.49 -16.53 -4.73
CA ALA A 195 -41.87 -16.07 -4.56
C ALA A 195 -42.78 -17.30 -4.38
N ALA A 196 -43.52 -17.33 -3.28
CA ALA A 196 -44.48 -18.41 -3.01
C ALA A 196 -45.38 -18.58 -4.25
N PRO A 197 -45.67 -19.81 -4.68
CA PRO A 197 -46.53 -20.02 -5.83
C PRO A 197 -47.84 -19.28 -5.62
N ALA A 198 -48.23 -18.47 -6.60
CA ALA A 198 -49.52 -17.80 -6.55
C ALA A 198 -50.65 -18.82 -6.31
N PRO A 199 -51.63 -18.52 -5.44
CA PRO A 199 -52.74 -19.45 -5.20
C PRO A 199 -53.46 -19.72 -6.52
N ALA A 200 -53.61 -21.01 -6.83
CA ALA A 200 -54.32 -21.44 -8.03
C ALA A 200 -55.74 -20.86 -7.99
N SER A 201 -56.11 -20.12 -9.02
CA SER A 201 -57.52 -19.65 -9.16
C SER A 201 -58.47 -20.84 -9.15
N PRO A 202 -59.58 -20.77 -8.40
CA PRO A 202 -60.55 -21.84 -8.39
C PRO A 202 -61.17 -21.99 -9.79
N ALA A 203 -61.08 -23.20 -10.32
CA ALA A 203 -61.71 -23.56 -11.59
C ALA A 203 -63.21 -23.24 -11.55
N GLY A 204 -63.62 -22.28 -12.35
CA GLY A 204 -65.02 -21.91 -12.49
C GLY A 204 -65.86 -23.10 -12.92
N ILE A 205 -66.82 -23.47 -12.11
CA ILE A 205 -67.87 -24.45 -12.44
C ILE A 205 -68.76 -23.79 -13.51
N ARG A 206 -68.73 -24.36 -14.72
CA ARG A 206 -69.73 -24.01 -15.76
C ARG A 206 -70.92 -24.87 -15.59
N PHE A 207 -72.09 -24.27 -15.38
CA PHE A 207 -73.42 -24.89 -15.54
C PHE A 207 -73.83 -24.96 -16.99
#